data_3dd5438d1d10c9b0afa938c4c5947b75
#
_entry.id   3dd5438d1d10c9b0afa938c4c5947b75
#
_cell.length_a   1.000
_cell.length_b   1.000
_cell.length_c   1.000
_cell.angle_alpha   90.00
_cell.angle_beta   90.00
_cell.angle_gamma   90.00
#
_symmetry.space_group_name_H-M   'P 1'
#
loop_
_entity.id
_entity.type
_entity.pdbx_description
1 polymer ?
#
loop_
_entity_poly.entity_id
_entity_poly.type
_entity_poly.pdbx_seq_one_letter_code
_entity_poly.pdbx_strand_id
1 'polypeptide(L)'
;MRKVLSFLLFLMLGLVASQLLPGALGTAYPGFKATADTLLYICLGFIMINVGREFEIDKSRWRSYTADYFIAMATAALPWLLIVLYYIFVLLPSDLWTDSAAWKENLLLSRFAAPTSAGILFTMLAALSLKNSWIYRKIQVLAIFDDLDTILLMIPLQILMIGLKWQMFAIVGVVVVLLIAGWRWQARWNVRQDWKRILGLSAVVCALTQALYIVTARWYGPENSIHIEVLLPAFVIGMLMKHREIDTPTERRAATGISFLFMLLVGMSMPLVTGASAAAAAAAATSITASQPMMPWGVLILHVVAVSALSNIGKLVPVFFYRDRKLSERLALSIGMFTRGEVGAGVIFIALGYSLGGPALIISVLTLVLNLILTGGFVVWVKKLALKSCTPEA
;
A
#
# COMPACT_ATOMS: atom_id res chain seq x y z
N MET A 1 -1.35 3.00 23.40
CA MET A 1 0.08 2.67 23.21
C MET A 1 0.34 1.16 23.19
N ARG A 2 -0.10 0.37 24.21
CA ARG A 2 0.13 -1.10 24.23
C ARG A 2 -0.33 -1.81 22.95
N LYS A 3 -1.54 -1.51 22.42
CA LYS A 3 -2.04 -2.13 21.18
C LYS A 3 -1.17 -1.81 19.94
N VAL A 4 -0.69 -0.56 19.82
CA VAL A 4 0.19 -0.17 18.70
C VAL A 4 1.52 -0.92 18.76
N LEU A 5 2.09 -1.04 19.97
CA LEU A 5 3.31 -1.82 20.19
C LEU A 5 3.10 -3.31 19.87
N SER A 6 1.95 -3.88 20.25
CA SER A 6 1.62 -5.26 19.89
C SER A 6 1.47 -5.43 18.37
N PHE A 7 0.82 -4.50 17.66
CA PHE A 7 0.74 -4.55 16.19
C PHE A 7 2.12 -4.51 15.53
N LEU A 8 3.01 -3.62 16.03
CA LEU A 8 4.38 -3.54 15.55
C LEU A 8 5.16 -4.85 15.83
N LEU A 9 4.97 -5.47 17.00
CA LEU A 9 5.58 -6.76 17.32
C LEU A 9 5.14 -7.86 16.34
N PHE A 10 3.85 -7.99 16.06
CA PHE A 10 3.35 -8.97 15.08
C PHE A 10 3.88 -8.71 13.68
N LEU A 11 3.98 -7.43 13.28
CA LEU A 11 4.57 -7.02 12.02
C LEU A 11 6.05 -7.46 11.92
N MET A 12 6.83 -7.23 12.97
CA MET A 12 8.24 -7.63 13.04
C MET A 12 8.42 -9.14 13.07
N LEU A 13 7.55 -9.86 13.80
CA LEU A 13 7.55 -11.33 13.78
C LEU A 13 7.28 -11.87 12.36
N GLY A 14 6.33 -11.26 11.64
CA GLY A 14 6.06 -11.60 10.25
C GLY A 14 7.26 -11.34 9.34
N LEU A 15 7.94 -10.20 9.51
CA LEU A 15 9.15 -9.86 8.76
C LEU A 15 10.26 -10.89 8.99
N VAL A 16 10.53 -11.27 10.24
CA VAL A 16 11.51 -12.30 10.57
C VAL A 16 11.10 -13.65 9.95
N ALA A 17 9.82 -13.99 10.06
CA ALA A 17 9.28 -15.22 9.45
C ALA A 17 9.47 -15.23 7.93
N SER A 18 9.26 -14.11 7.22
CA SER A 18 9.47 -14.02 5.77
C SER A 18 10.89 -14.37 5.34
N GLN A 19 11.89 -14.10 6.17
CA GLN A 19 13.29 -14.37 5.88
C GLN A 19 13.72 -15.80 6.26
N LEU A 20 13.10 -16.42 7.27
CA LEU A 20 13.47 -17.73 7.79
C LEU A 20 12.68 -18.89 7.17
N LEU A 21 11.38 -18.72 6.93
CA LEU A 21 10.48 -19.78 6.46
C LEU A 21 10.85 -20.39 5.11
N PRO A 22 11.36 -19.63 4.12
CA PRO A 22 11.78 -20.23 2.85
C PRO A 22 12.85 -21.29 3.02
N GLY A 23 13.82 -21.05 3.92
CA GLY A 23 14.86 -22.03 4.23
C GLY A 23 14.35 -23.22 5.03
N ALA A 24 13.39 -23.00 5.95
CA ALA A 24 12.83 -24.04 6.81
C ALA A 24 11.83 -24.95 6.08
N LEU A 25 11.01 -24.42 5.20
CA LEU A 25 9.94 -25.15 4.49
C LEU A 25 10.38 -25.70 3.14
N GLY A 26 11.48 -25.24 2.56
CA GLY A 26 11.99 -25.73 1.28
C GLY A 26 10.91 -25.77 0.19
N THR A 27 10.64 -26.96 -0.35
CA THR A 27 9.66 -27.20 -1.43
C THR A 27 8.21 -26.92 -1.05
N ALA A 28 7.86 -26.91 0.24
CA ALA A 28 6.51 -26.60 0.72
C ALA A 28 6.25 -25.09 0.82
N TYR A 29 7.30 -24.27 0.77
CA TYR A 29 7.18 -22.80 0.94
C TYR A 29 6.26 -22.12 -0.08
N PRO A 30 6.24 -22.46 -1.40
CA PRO A 30 5.34 -21.80 -2.35
C PRO A 30 3.86 -22.00 -2.01
N GLY A 31 3.46 -23.22 -1.60
CA GLY A 31 2.08 -23.50 -1.18
C GLY A 31 1.70 -22.78 0.10
N PHE A 32 2.61 -22.75 1.07
CA PHE A 32 2.42 -21.99 2.31
C PHE A 32 2.27 -20.49 2.00
N LYS A 33 3.14 -19.92 1.16
CA LYS A 33 3.10 -18.51 0.76
C LYS A 33 1.78 -18.14 0.08
N ALA A 34 1.32 -18.95 -0.88
CA ALA A 34 0.04 -18.72 -1.56
C ALA A 34 -1.14 -18.68 -0.57
N THR A 35 -1.12 -19.55 0.46
CA THR A 35 -2.13 -19.56 1.53
C THR A 35 -2.02 -18.31 2.41
N ALA A 36 -0.80 -17.91 2.79
CA ALA A 36 -0.57 -16.71 3.58
C ALA A 36 -1.00 -15.44 2.83
N ASP A 37 -0.67 -15.31 1.55
CA ASP A 37 -1.09 -14.20 0.69
C ASP A 37 -2.62 -14.14 0.54
N THR A 38 -3.29 -15.29 0.38
CA THR A 38 -4.76 -15.35 0.34
C THR A 38 -5.37 -14.87 1.66
N LEU A 39 -4.84 -15.31 2.80
CA LEU A 39 -5.29 -14.85 4.12
C LEU A 39 -5.02 -13.35 4.32
N LEU A 40 -3.89 -12.84 3.83
CA LEU A 40 -3.57 -11.42 3.83
C LEU A 40 -4.65 -10.60 3.12
N TYR A 41 -5.02 -11.01 1.90
CA TYR A 41 -6.07 -10.32 1.13
C TYR A 41 -7.44 -10.42 1.77
N ILE A 42 -7.78 -11.54 2.40
CA ILE A 42 -9.04 -11.67 3.17
C ILE A 42 -9.03 -10.74 4.39
N CYS A 43 -7.93 -10.67 5.15
CA CYS A 43 -7.81 -9.75 6.27
C CYS A 43 -7.86 -8.29 5.81
N LEU A 44 -7.16 -7.95 4.72
CA LEU A 44 -7.18 -6.62 4.10
C LEU A 44 -8.60 -6.24 3.68
N GLY A 45 -9.30 -7.11 2.97
CA GLY A 45 -10.69 -6.89 2.55
C GLY A 45 -11.62 -6.69 3.74
N PHE A 46 -11.45 -7.46 4.84
CA PHE A 46 -12.21 -7.24 6.07
C PHE A 46 -11.99 -5.83 6.66
N ILE A 47 -10.72 -5.39 6.73
CA ILE A 47 -10.37 -4.04 7.21
C ILE A 47 -10.98 -2.98 6.29
N MET A 48 -10.85 -3.16 4.98
CA MET A 48 -11.34 -2.19 3.99
C MET A 48 -12.86 -2.09 3.92
N ILE A 49 -13.60 -3.20 4.11
CA ILE A 49 -15.06 -3.16 4.25
C ILE A 49 -15.45 -2.33 5.49
N ASN A 50 -14.76 -2.52 6.63
CA ASN A 50 -15.02 -1.74 7.83
C ASN A 50 -14.69 -0.25 7.64
N VAL A 51 -13.58 0.08 6.97
CA VAL A 51 -13.19 1.46 6.63
C VAL A 51 -14.22 2.09 5.68
N GLY A 52 -14.62 1.38 4.63
CA GLY A 52 -15.63 1.85 3.68
C GLY A 52 -16.98 2.12 4.34
N ARG A 53 -17.37 1.30 5.32
CA ARG A 53 -18.60 1.47 6.10
C ARG A 53 -18.59 2.72 7.00
N GLU A 54 -17.40 3.10 7.50
CA GLU A 54 -17.20 4.32 8.28
C GLU A 54 -17.03 5.56 7.40
N PHE A 55 -16.85 5.37 6.09
CA PHE A 55 -16.58 6.45 5.14
C PHE A 55 -17.88 7.03 4.58
N GLU A 56 -18.21 8.25 5.00
CA GLU A 56 -19.37 8.99 4.51
C GLU A 56 -18.94 10.06 3.51
N ILE A 57 -19.50 9.98 2.29
CA ILE A 57 -19.31 11.02 1.27
C ILE A 57 -20.43 12.06 1.41
N ASP A 58 -20.07 13.26 1.80
CA ASP A 58 -20.96 14.41 1.73
C ASP A 58 -21.00 14.96 0.29
N LYS A 59 -22.06 14.61 -0.43
CA LYS A 59 -22.23 14.99 -1.84
C LYS A 59 -22.29 16.51 -2.07
N SER A 60 -22.57 17.30 -1.01
CA SER A 60 -22.55 18.75 -1.10
C SER A 60 -21.15 19.33 -1.22
N ARG A 61 -20.13 18.56 -0.79
CA ARG A 61 -18.71 18.96 -0.73
C ARG A 61 -17.86 18.42 -1.87
N TRP A 62 -18.44 18.07 -3.01
CA TRP A 62 -17.71 17.47 -4.12
C TRP A 62 -16.45 18.25 -4.56
N ARG A 63 -16.49 19.58 -4.51
CA ARG A 63 -15.32 20.45 -4.81
C ARG A 63 -14.17 20.25 -3.82
N SER A 64 -14.47 20.00 -2.54
CA SER A 64 -13.46 19.69 -1.53
C SER A 64 -12.78 18.34 -1.85
N TYR A 65 -13.56 17.32 -2.24
CA TYR A 65 -12.99 16.02 -2.63
C TYR A 65 -12.15 16.09 -3.89
N THR A 66 -12.50 16.95 -4.85
CA THR A 66 -11.66 17.18 -6.03
C THR A 66 -10.30 17.78 -5.63
N ALA A 67 -10.28 18.77 -4.73
CA ALA A 67 -9.03 19.31 -4.21
C ALA A 67 -8.24 18.24 -3.42
N ASP A 68 -8.90 17.46 -2.56
CA ASP A 68 -8.28 16.35 -1.82
C ASP A 68 -7.68 15.29 -2.76
N TYR A 69 -8.35 14.99 -3.88
CA TYR A 69 -7.83 14.08 -4.90
C TYR A 69 -6.52 14.58 -5.51
N PHE A 70 -6.46 15.85 -5.93
CA PHE A 70 -5.21 16.43 -6.46
C PHE A 70 -4.09 16.48 -5.42
N ILE A 71 -4.42 16.72 -4.14
CA ILE A 71 -3.44 16.68 -3.05
C ILE A 71 -2.95 15.24 -2.84
N ALA A 72 -3.82 14.24 -2.86
CA ALA A 72 -3.46 12.83 -2.76
C ALA A 72 -2.58 12.41 -3.94
N MET A 73 -2.98 12.73 -5.17
CA MET A 73 -2.20 12.45 -6.38
C MET A 73 -0.80 13.07 -6.31
N ALA A 74 -0.68 14.33 -5.89
CA ALA A 74 0.63 14.97 -5.70
C ALA A 74 1.44 14.30 -4.58
N THR A 75 0.77 13.87 -3.50
CA THR A 75 1.37 13.14 -2.37
C THR A 75 1.86 11.74 -2.79
N ALA A 76 1.20 11.09 -3.75
CA ALA A 76 1.64 9.83 -4.33
C ALA A 76 2.75 10.02 -5.39
N ALA A 77 2.60 11.01 -6.26
CA ALA A 77 3.50 11.23 -7.38
C ALA A 77 4.88 11.77 -6.94
N LEU A 78 4.93 12.69 -5.98
CA LEU A 78 6.19 13.36 -5.62
C LEU A 78 7.25 12.39 -5.06
N PRO A 79 6.98 11.48 -4.09
CA PRO A 79 7.97 10.51 -3.64
C PRO A 79 8.43 9.58 -4.78
N TRP A 80 7.50 9.13 -5.64
CA TRP A 80 7.81 8.34 -6.80
C TRP A 80 8.80 9.05 -7.73
N LEU A 81 8.50 10.30 -8.15
CA LEU A 81 9.36 11.07 -9.04
C LEU A 81 10.73 11.36 -8.42
N LEU A 82 10.79 11.72 -7.13
CA LEU A 82 12.07 11.95 -6.44
C LEU A 82 12.96 10.70 -6.47
N ILE A 83 12.39 9.52 -6.30
CA ILE A 83 13.16 8.27 -6.32
C ILE A 83 13.53 7.88 -7.74
N VAL A 84 12.68 8.09 -8.76
CA VAL A 84 13.09 7.92 -10.16
C VAL A 84 14.33 8.74 -10.47
N LEU A 85 14.29 10.05 -10.16
CA LEU A 85 15.42 10.95 -10.39
C LEU A 85 16.66 10.50 -9.62
N TYR A 86 16.49 10.05 -8.37
CA TYR A 86 17.58 9.51 -7.59
C TYR A 86 18.18 8.24 -8.22
N TYR A 87 17.35 7.31 -8.69
CA TYR A 87 17.82 6.07 -9.33
C TYR A 87 18.53 6.36 -10.63
N ILE A 88 18.02 7.24 -11.48
CA ILE A 88 18.63 7.59 -12.76
C ILE A 88 19.96 8.34 -12.56
N PHE A 89 19.96 9.40 -11.75
CA PHE A 89 21.11 10.32 -11.69
C PHE A 89 22.14 9.99 -10.61
N VAL A 90 21.81 9.13 -9.64
CA VAL A 90 22.73 8.79 -8.54
C VAL A 90 23.15 7.31 -8.58
N LEU A 91 22.26 6.38 -8.97
CA LEU A 91 22.59 4.96 -9.00
C LEU A 91 23.11 4.50 -10.36
N LEU A 92 22.61 5.06 -11.46
CA LEU A 92 23.03 4.66 -12.80
C LEU A 92 24.23 5.49 -13.29
N PRO A 93 25.13 4.87 -14.10
CA PRO A 93 26.18 5.58 -14.83
C PRO A 93 25.61 6.61 -15.80
N SER A 94 26.36 7.67 -16.07
CA SER A 94 25.92 8.81 -16.87
C SER A 94 25.58 8.49 -18.33
N ASP A 95 26.15 7.44 -18.88
CA ASP A 95 25.86 6.93 -20.23
C ASP A 95 24.43 6.35 -20.37
N LEU A 96 23.81 5.93 -19.26
CA LEU A 96 22.44 5.42 -19.22
C LEU A 96 21.38 6.47 -18.90
N TRP A 97 21.76 7.72 -18.61
CA TRP A 97 20.79 8.77 -18.23
C TRP A 97 19.82 9.15 -19.35
N THR A 98 20.19 8.92 -20.60
CA THR A 98 19.33 9.18 -21.76
C THR A 98 18.68 7.92 -22.32
N ASP A 99 18.96 6.75 -21.73
CA ASP A 99 18.41 5.48 -22.19
C ASP A 99 16.94 5.33 -21.79
N SER A 100 16.07 5.13 -22.77
CA SER A 100 14.64 5.01 -22.56
C SER A 100 14.23 3.74 -21.79
N ALA A 101 15.00 2.65 -21.91
CA ALA A 101 14.73 1.41 -21.17
C ALA A 101 15.10 1.60 -19.69
N ALA A 102 16.23 2.26 -19.40
CA ALA A 102 16.62 2.61 -18.03
C ALA A 102 15.52 3.46 -17.34
N TRP A 103 14.94 4.43 -18.05
CA TRP A 103 13.83 5.24 -17.51
C TRP A 103 12.59 4.39 -17.24
N LYS A 104 12.16 3.54 -18.16
CA LYS A 104 10.98 2.67 -17.99
C LYS A 104 11.13 1.76 -16.78
N GLU A 105 12.28 1.09 -16.65
CA GLU A 105 12.57 0.19 -15.54
C GLU A 105 12.55 0.92 -14.20
N ASN A 106 13.22 2.07 -14.09
CA ASN A 106 13.28 2.83 -12.85
C ASN A 106 11.95 3.53 -12.52
N LEU A 107 11.16 3.95 -13.51
CA LEU A 107 9.78 4.43 -13.31
C LEU A 107 8.89 3.35 -12.68
N LEU A 108 9.00 2.11 -13.14
CA LEU A 108 8.23 1.00 -12.57
C LEU A 108 8.75 0.65 -11.16
N LEU A 109 10.06 0.48 -11.02
CA LEU A 109 10.66 0.04 -9.76
C LEU A 109 10.43 1.04 -8.62
N SER A 110 10.66 2.33 -8.85
CA SER A 110 10.51 3.38 -7.84
C SER A 110 9.06 3.62 -7.40
N ARG A 111 8.09 3.06 -8.13
CA ARG A 111 6.67 3.17 -7.81
C ARG A 111 6.31 2.59 -6.43
N PHE A 112 7.12 1.69 -5.87
CA PHE A 112 6.94 1.15 -4.51
C PHE A 112 6.79 2.23 -3.44
N ALA A 113 7.37 3.40 -3.66
CA ALA A 113 7.39 4.50 -2.70
C ALA A 113 6.14 5.39 -2.74
N ALA A 114 5.30 5.25 -3.76
CA ALA A 114 4.09 6.05 -3.91
C ALA A 114 2.99 5.67 -2.92
N PRO A 115 2.55 4.38 -2.82
CA PRO A 115 1.37 4.04 -2.04
C PRO A 115 1.60 4.17 -0.53
N THR A 116 0.55 4.58 0.17
CA THR A 116 0.46 4.54 1.62
C THR A 116 -0.25 3.25 2.05
N SER A 117 0.23 2.55 3.08
CA SER A 117 -0.49 1.39 3.60
C SER A 117 -1.73 1.82 4.39
N ALA A 118 -2.88 1.86 3.72
CA ALA A 118 -4.16 2.20 4.34
C ALA A 118 -4.55 1.22 5.45
N GLY A 119 -4.36 -0.09 5.24
CA GLY A 119 -4.68 -1.13 6.21
C GLY A 119 -3.90 -0.98 7.53
N ILE A 120 -2.59 -0.79 7.45
CA ILE A 120 -1.73 -0.56 8.62
C ILE A 120 -2.12 0.74 9.32
N LEU A 121 -2.25 1.82 8.55
CA LEU A 121 -2.53 3.17 9.05
C LEU A 121 -3.84 3.21 9.83
N PHE A 122 -4.94 2.72 9.25
CA PHE A 122 -6.26 2.74 9.88
C PHE A 122 -6.32 1.86 11.12
N THR A 123 -5.71 0.68 11.06
CA THR A 123 -5.61 -0.23 12.21
C THR A 123 -4.89 0.44 13.40
N MET A 124 -3.77 1.10 13.14
CA MET A 124 -2.98 1.76 14.19
C MET A 124 -3.66 3.04 14.71
N LEU A 125 -4.22 3.88 13.83
CA LEU A 125 -4.93 5.10 14.24
C LEU A 125 -6.20 4.79 15.02
N ALA A 126 -6.94 3.75 14.65
CA ALA A 126 -8.11 3.29 15.41
C ALA A 126 -7.70 2.86 16.84
N ALA A 127 -6.54 2.22 17.00
CA ALA A 127 -5.99 1.84 18.31
C ALA A 127 -5.60 3.04 19.19
N LEU A 128 -5.39 4.22 18.59
CA LEU A 128 -5.05 5.46 19.30
C LEU A 128 -6.28 6.32 19.68
N SER A 129 -7.50 5.86 19.42
CA SER A 129 -8.76 6.59 19.67
C SER A 129 -8.86 7.94 18.94
N LEU A 130 -8.26 8.06 17.77
CA LEU A 130 -8.29 9.28 16.94
C LEU A 130 -9.44 9.31 15.92
N LYS A 131 -10.34 8.33 15.92
CA LYS A 131 -11.41 8.15 14.91
C LYS A 131 -12.28 9.40 14.67
N ASN A 132 -12.56 10.18 15.72
CA ASN A 132 -13.41 11.37 15.62
C ASN A 132 -12.66 12.64 15.22
N SER A 133 -11.34 12.59 15.03
CA SER A 133 -10.53 13.75 14.68
C SER A 133 -10.64 14.11 13.19
N TRP A 134 -10.47 15.41 12.88
CA TRP A 134 -10.35 15.87 11.49
C TRP A 134 -9.18 15.16 10.78
N ILE A 135 -8.06 14.97 11.48
CA ILE A 135 -6.86 14.30 10.96
C ILE A 135 -7.22 12.88 10.48
N TYR A 136 -7.93 12.09 11.29
CA TYR A 136 -8.30 10.73 10.93
C TYR A 136 -9.16 10.70 9.66
N ARG A 137 -10.23 11.51 9.61
CA ARG A 137 -11.11 11.59 8.44
C ARG A 137 -10.38 12.05 7.19
N LYS A 138 -9.47 13.02 7.31
CA LYS A 138 -8.72 13.52 6.17
C LYS A 138 -7.65 12.51 5.69
N ILE A 139 -6.98 11.82 6.61
CA ILE A 139 -6.08 10.71 6.27
C ILE A 139 -6.83 9.60 5.52
N GLN A 140 -8.05 9.25 5.95
CA GLN A 140 -8.86 8.26 5.23
C GLN A 140 -9.09 8.67 3.77
N VAL A 141 -9.52 9.90 3.54
CA VAL A 141 -9.76 10.41 2.18
C VAL A 141 -8.50 10.36 1.35
N LEU A 142 -7.39 10.89 1.87
CA LEU A 142 -6.12 10.94 1.13
C LEU A 142 -5.55 9.54 0.86
N ALA A 143 -5.60 8.62 1.84
CA ALA A 143 -5.08 7.27 1.65
C ALA A 143 -5.89 6.48 0.62
N ILE A 144 -7.21 6.61 0.61
CA ILE A 144 -8.08 5.97 -0.39
C ILE A 144 -7.79 6.50 -1.80
N PHE A 145 -7.62 7.82 -1.95
CA PHE A 145 -7.27 8.41 -3.24
C PHE A 145 -5.83 8.03 -3.66
N ASP A 146 -4.89 7.93 -2.73
CA ASP A 146 -3.53 7.45 -2.96
C ASP A 146 -3.51 6.01 -3.50
N ASP A 147 -4.35 5.13 -2.93
CA ASP A 147 -4.51 3.75 -3.41
C ASP A 147 -5.15 3.70 -4.81
N LEU A 148 -6.17 4.55 -5.05
CA LEU A 148 -6.78 4.69 -6.37
C LEU A 148 -5.75 5.16 -7.40
N ASP A 149 -4.96 6.18 -7.07
CA ASP A 149 -3.89 6.69 -7.93
C ASP A 149 -2.81 5.64 -8.19
N THR A 150 -2.53 4.77 -7.22
CA THR A 150 -1.59 3.66 -7.39
C THR A 150 -2.07 2.72 -8.49
N ILE A 151 -3.34 2.37 -8.51
CA ILE A 151 -3.94 1.52 -9.55
C ILE A 151 -3.94 2.26 -10.90
N LEU A 152 -4.44 3.49 -10.94
CA LEU A 152 -4.59 4.25 -12.19
C LEU A 152 -3.24 4.57 -12.84
N LEU A 153 -2.24 4.95 -12.05
CA LEU A 153 -0.90 5.29 -12.58
C LEU A 153 -0.04 4.06 -12.89
N MET A 154 -0.41 2.87 -12.40
CA MET A 154 0.24 1.63 -12.82
C MET A 154 -0.09 1.29 -14.27
N ILE A 155 -1.28 1.65 -14.77
CA ILE A 155 -1.71 1.37 -16.14
C ILE A 155 -0.77 1.99 -17.19
N PRO A 156 -0.47 3.31 -17.19
CA PRO A 156 0.48 3.88 -18.14
C PRO A 156 1.89 3.27 -18.00
N LEU A 157 2.34 2.87 -16.81
CA LEU A 157 3.62 2.19 -16.64
C LEU A 157 3.61 0.81 -17.31
N GLN A 158 2.55 0.04 -17.16
CA GLN A 158 2.41 -1.23 -17.86
C GLN A 158 2.34 -1.06 -19.37
N ILE A 159 1.67 0.00 -19.87
CA ILE A 159 1.67 0.35 -21.31
C ILE A 159 3.10 0.64 -21.79
N LEU A 160 3.91 1.33 -21.03
CA LEU A 160 5.31 1.61 -21.37
C LEU A 160 6.17 0.34 -21.41
N MET A 161 5.87 -0.66 -20.55
CA MET A 161 6.63 -1.91 -20.49
C MET A 161 6.22 -2.92 -21.59
N ILE A 162 4.93 -3.13 -21.78
CA ILE A 162 4.39 -4.23 -22.60
C ILE A 162 3.51 -3.78 -23.79
N GLY A 163 3.32 -2.47 -23.94
CA GLY A 163 2.41 -1.91 -24.96
C GLY A 163 0.95 -1.83 -24.49
N LEU A 164 0.13 -1.19 -25.33
CA LEU A 164 -1.30 -0.99 -25.04
C LEU A 164 -2.06 -2.31 -25.25
N LYS A 165 -2.74 -2.79 -24.22
CA LYS A 165 -3.56 -4.01 -24.23
C LYS A 165 -5.00 -3.71 -23.80
N TRP A 166 -5.97 -4.42 -24.36
CA TRP A 166 -7.41 -4.20 -24.09
C TRP A 166 -7.79 -4.45 -22.62
N GLN A 167 -7.05 -5.33 -21.91
CA GLN A 167 -7.26 -5.65 -20.50
C GLN A 167 -7.12 -4.41 -19.61
N MET A 168 -6.28 -3.46 -19.97
CA MET A 168 -6.10 -2.20 -19.25
C MET A 168 -7.37 -1.36 -19.25
N PHE A 169 -8.09 -1.35 -20.38
CA PHE A 169 -9.39 -0.68 -20.47
C PHE A 169 -10.44 -1.38 -19.60
N ALA A 170 -10.38 -2.72 -19.50
CA ALA A 170 -11.27 -3.48 -18.61
C ALA A 170 -11.02 -3.13 -17.13
N ILE A 171 -9.77 -3.03 -16.70
CA ILE A 171 -9.41 -2.63 -15.32
C ILE A 171 -9.95 -1.22 -15.03
N VAL A 172 -9.69 -0.24 -15.92
CA VAL A 172 -10.23 1.13 -15.78
C VAL A 172 -11.75 1.11 -15.72
N GLY A 173 -12.40 0.36 -16.60
CA GLY A 173 -13.85 0.21 -16.62
C GLY A 173 -14.41 -0.31 -15.30
N VAL A 174 -13.82 -1.35 -14.74
CA VAL A 174 -14.21 -1.90 -13.43
C VAL A 174 -14.01 -0.87 -12.32
N VAL A 175 -12.87 -0.19 -12.28
CA VAL A 175 -12.59 0.87 -11.29
C VAL A 175 -13.64 1.98 -11.37
N VAL A 176 -13.95 2.48 -12.57
CA VAL A 176 -14.98 3.51 -12.77
C VAL A 176 -16.36 3.03 -12.33
N VAL A 177 -16.75 1.80 -12.71
CA VAL A 177 -18.04 1.21 -12.30
C VAL A 177 -18.12 1.10 -10.78
N LEU A 178 -17.07 0.63 -10.11
CA LEU A 178 -17.01 0.53 -8.65
C LEU A 178 -17.14 1.91 -7.98
N LEU A 179 -16.45 2.93 -8.48
CA LEU A 179 -16.52 4.29 -7.95
C LEU A 179 -17.93 4.89 -8.14
N ILE A 180 -18.55 4.70 -9.30
CA ILE A 180 -19.93 5.15 -9.58
C ILE A 180 -20.90 4.40 -8.64
N ALA A 181 -20.73 3.10 -8.45
CA ALA A 181 -21.54 2.29 -7.55
C ALA A 181 -21.45 2.80 -6.10
N GLY A 182 -20.22 3.01 -5.60
CA GLY A 182 -19.98 3.58 -4.28
C GLY A 182 -20.65 4.95 -4.10
N TRP A 183 -20.49 5.84 -5.10
CA TRP A 183 -21.08 7.18 -5.09
C TRP A 183 -22.63 7.16 -5.18
N ARG A 184 -23.18 6.33 -6.07
CA ARG A 184 -24.63 6.32 -6.36
C ARG A 184 -25.44 5.61 -5.30
N TRP A 185 -24.94 4.51 -4.74
CA TRP A 185 -25.66 3.58 -3.87
C TRP A 185 -25.14 3.56 -2.42
N GLN A 186 -24.39 4.57 -2.02
CA GLN A 186 -23.87 4.69 -0.66
C GLN A 186 -24.98 4.48 0.39
N ALA A 187 -24.66 3.70 1.43
CA ALA A 187 -25.49 3.43 2.59
C ALA A 187 -26.90 2.84 2.29
N ARG A 188 -27.07 2.18 1.12
CA ARG A 188 -28.37 1.58 0.74
C ARG A 188 -28.55 0.15 1.24
N TRP A 189 -27.46 -0.59 1.45
CA TRP A 189 -27.54 -1.99 1.84
C TRP A 189 -27.78 -2.15 3.33
N ASN A 190 -28.95 -2.66 3.69
CA ASN A 190 -29.30 -3.01 5.06
C ASN A 190 -28.97 -4.48 5.34
N VAL A 191 -27.68 -4.83 5.33
CA VAL A 191 -27.21 -6.19 5.63
C VAL A 191 -26.87 -6.29 7.11
N ARG A 192 -27.17 -7.44 7.74
CA ARG A 192 -26.73 -7.73 9.10
C ARG A 192 -25.19 -7.78 9.15
N GLN A 193 -24.60 -6.91 9.97
CA GLN A 193 -23.18 -6.58 9.95
C GLN A 193 -22.39 -7.30 11.05
N ASP A 194 -22.57 -8.63 11.16
CA ASP A 194 -21.77 -9.46 12.05
C ASP A 194 -20.36 -9.63 11.48
N TRP A 195 -19.32 -9.69 12.32
CA TRP A 195 -17.94 -9.85 11.88
C TRP A 195 -17.73 -11.08 10.97
N LYS A 196 -18.47 -12.20 11.23
CA LYS A 196 -18.40 -13.43 10.40
C LYS A 196 -18.88 -13.17 8.97
N ARG A 197 -19.95 -12.38 8.80
CA ARG A 197 -20.49 -12.03 7.48
C ARG A 197 -19.57 -11.07 6.73
N ILE A 198 -18.98 -10.10 7.44
CA ILE A 198 -18.01 -9.17 6.84
C ILE A 198 -16.76 -9.97 6.39
N LEU A 199 -16.28 -10.90 7.20
CA LEU A 199 -15.18 -11.78 6.82
C LEU A 199 -15.55 -12.69 5.63
N GLY A 200 -16.77 -13.23 5.62
CA GLY A 200 -17.29 -14.01 4.49
C GLY A 200 -17.37 -13.19 3.20
N LEU A 201 -17.88 -11.94 3.28
CA LEU A 201 -17.91 -11.04 2.12
C LEU A 201 -16.50 -10.72 1.63
N SER A 202 -15.56 -10.48 2.52
CA SER A 202 -14.16 -10.28 2.17
C SER A 202 -13.57 -11.50 1.44
N ALA A 203 -13.86 -12.71 1.94
CA ALA A 203 -13.43 -13.95 1.30
C ALA A 203 -14.06 -14.11 -0.10
N VAL A 204 -15.34 -13.74 -0.28
CA VAL A 204 -16.00 -13.76 -1.58
C VAL A 204 -15.35 -12.75 -2.54
N VAL A 205 -15.05 -11.53 -2.10
CA VAL A 205 -14.35 -10.53 -2.93
C VAL A 205 -12.99 -11.07 -3.35
N CYS A 206 -12.21 -11.62 -2.40
CA CYS A 206 -10.92 -12.22 -2.67
C CYS A 206 -11.04 -13.37 -3.68
N ALA A 207 -12.01 -14.27 -3.51
CA ALA A 207 -12.25 -15.38 -4.44
C ALA A 207 -12.64 -14.90 -5.84
N LEU A 208 -13.48 -13.85 -5.95
CA LEU A 208 -13.88 -13.29 -7.24
C LEU A 208 -12.72 -12.61 -7.97
N THR A 209 -11.91 -11.83 -7.27
CA THR A 209 -10.73 -11.18 -7.87
C THR A 209 -9.68 -12.20 -8.30
N GLN A 210 -9.44 -13.24 -7.50
CA GLN A 210 -8.54 -14.34 -7.84
C GLN A 210 -9.09 -15.21 -8.99
N ALA A 211 -10.38 -15.52 -9.00
CA ALA A 211 -11.01 -16.25 -10.10
C ALA A 211 -10.89 -15.47 -11.41
N LEU A 212 -11.12 -14.17 -11.40
CA LEU A 212 -10.95 -13.31 -12.58
C LEU A 212 -9.50 -13.35 -13.08
N TYR A 213 -8.53 -13.25 -12.17
CA TYR A 213 -7.11 -13.38 -12.51
C TYR A 213 -6.80 -14.73 -13.15
N ILE A 214 -7.20 -15.85 -12.50
CA ILE A 214 -6.91 -17.21 -12.99
C ILE A 214 -7.55 -17.45 -14.35
N VAL A 215 -8.82 -17.06 -14.52
CA VAL A 215 -9.55 -17.26 -15.79
C VAL A 215 -8.90 -16.46 -16.92
N THR A 216 -8.58 -15.18 -16.65
CA THR A 216 -7.96 -14.32 -17.68
C THR A 216 -6.51 -14.74 -17.96
N ALA A 217 -5.75 -15.18 -16.94
CA ALA A 217 -4.41 -15.72 -17.11
C ALA A 217 -4.40 -17.01 -17.93
N ARG A 218 -5.42 -17.87 -17.75
CA ARG A 218 -5.57 -19.11 -18.54
C ARG A 218 -5.93 -18.87 -20.00
N TRP A 219 -6.74 -17.83 -20.29
CA TRP A 219 -7.21 -17.55 -21.65
C TRP A 219 -6.24 -16.69 -22.45
N TYR A 220 -5.60 -15.72 -21.80
CA TYR A 220 -4.78 -14.71 -22.47
C TYR A 220 -3.30 -14.75 -22.06
N GLY A 221 -2.92 -15.69 -21.19
CA GLY A 221 -1.58 -15.78 -20.60
C GLY A 221 -1.41 -14.89 -19.36
N PRO A 222 -0.45 -15.23 -18.48
CA PRO A 222 -0.23 -14.51 -17.22
C PRO A 222 0.13 -13.04 -17.42
N GLU A 223 0.85 -12.71 -18.51
CA GLU A 223 1.22 -11.33 -18.84
C GLU A 223 0.04 -10.46 -19.30
N ASN A 224 -1.06 -11.09 -19.70
CA ASN A 224 -2.26 -10.42 -20.20
C ASN A 224 -3.47 -10.61 -19.28
N SER A 225 -3.25 -11.07 -18.06
CA SER A 225 -4.31 -11.30 -17.09
C SER A 225 -4.85 -9.99 -16.49
N ILE A 226 -6.14 -10.01 -16.12
CA ILE A 226 -6.78 -8.89 -15.43
C ILE A 226 -6.58 -9.09 -13.93
N HIS A 227 -5.72 -8.28 -13.32
CA HIS A 227 -5.50 -8.28 -11.88
C HIS A 227 -6.21 -7.09 -11.24
N ILE A 228 -7.25 -7.35 -10.46
CA ILE A 228 -7.96 -6.36 -9.66
C ILE A 228 -7.62 -6.59 -8.19
N GLU A 229 -7.06 -5.57 -7.55
CA GLU A 229 -6.75 -5.64 -6.12
C GLU A 229 -8.03 -5.70 -5.28
N VAL A 230 -8.00 -6.45 -4.19
CA VAL A 230 -9.12 -6.66 -3.26
C VAL A 230 -9.53 -5.36 -2.56
N LEU A 231 -8.60 -4.42 -2.40
CA LEU A 231 -8.75 -3.21 -1.60
C LEU A 231 -9.95 -2.35 -2.05
N LEU A 232 -9.99 -1.96 -3.34
CA LEU A 232 -11.03 -1.08 -3.86
C LEU A 232 -12.42 -1.73 -3.88
N PRO A 233 -12.63 -2.96 -4.38
CA PRO A 233 -13.93 -3.64 -4.30
C PRO A 233 -14.43 -3.81 -2.87
N ALA A 234 -13.56 -4.19 -1.93
CA ALA A 234 -13.90 -4.36 -0.53
C ALA A 234 -14.33 -3.03 0.11
N PHE A 235 -13.58 -1.95 -0.15
CA PHE A 235 -13.93 -0.62 0.31
C PHE A 235 -15.30 -0.16 -0.21
N VAL A 236 -15.56 -0.33 -1.52
CA VAL A 236 -16.84 0.03 -2.13
C VAL A 236 -18.00 -0.77 -1.52
N ILE A 237 -17.84 -2.07 -1.29
CA ILE A 237 -18.84 -2.88 -0.59
C ILE A 237 -19.13 -2.31 0.80
N GLY A 238 -18.09 -1.89 1.53
CA GLY A 238 -18.25 -1.19 2.80
C GLY A 238 -19.08 0.09 2.67
N MET A 239 -18.77 0.92 1.67
CA MET A 239 -19.54 2.16 1.39
C MET A 239 -21.03 1.91 1.08
N LEU A 240 -21.37 0.79 0.44
CA LEU A 240 -22.75 0.43 0.14
C LEU A 240 -23.55 0.06 1.39
N MET A 241 -22.90 -0.38 2.47
CA MET A 241 -23.55 -0.76 3.72
C MET A 241 -23.96 0.47 4.51
N LYS A 242 -25.08 0.36 5.26
CA LYS A 242 -25.47 1.40 6.22
C LYS A 242 -24.42 1.50 7.33
N HIS A 243 -24.13 2.74 7.73
CA HIS A 243 -23.25 2.98 8.87
C HIS A 243 -23.83 2.33 10.14
N ARG A 244 -23.02 1.54 10.84
CA ARG A 244 -23.35 0.95 12.14
C ARG A 244 -22.08 0.83 12.96
N GLU A 245 -22.10 1.38 14.15
CA GLU A 245 -20.98 1.20 15.08
C GLU A 245 -20.85 -0.27 15.53
N ILE A 246 -19.59 -0.71 15.72
CA ILE A 246 -19.26 -2.03 16.27
C ILE A 246 -19.50 -1.96 17.79
N ASP A 247 -20.68 -2.40 18.26
CA ASP A 247 -21.06 -2.22 19.66
C ASP A 247 -20.77 -3.43 20.55
N THR A 248 -20.62 -4.63 19.99
CA THR A 248 -20.45 -5.82 20.82
C THR A 248 -18.98 -6.11 21.16
N PRO A 249 -18.68 -6.52 22.41
CA PRO A 249 -17.31 -6.90 22.80
C PRO A 249 -16.70 -8.00 21.94
N THR A 250 -17.56 -8.91 21.44
CA THR A 250 -17.13 -10.02 20.56
C THR A 250 -16.64 -9.51 19.20
N GLU A 251 -17.38 -8.56 18.60
CA GLU A 251 -16.99 -7.95 17.32
C GLU A 251 -15.68 -7.17 17.45
N ARG A 252 -15.50 -6.42 18.54
CA ARG A 252 -14.25 -5.70 18.82
C ARG A 252 -13.06 -6.64 18.99
N ARG A 253 -13.25 -7.79 19.68
CA ARG A 253 -12.21 -8.82 19.83
C ARG A 253 -11.86 -9.46 18.50
N ALA A 254 -12.86 -9.85 17.70
CA ALA A 254 -12.67 -10.42 16.38
C ALA A 254 -11.93 -9.46 15.44
N ALA A 255 -12.36 -8.20 15.35
CA ALA A 255 -11.68 -7.18 14.55
C ALA A 255 -10.23 -6.96 14.99
N THR A 256 -9.96 -6.93 16.30
CA THR A 256 -8.60 -6.81 16.84
C THR A 256 -7.75 -8.03 16.48
N GLY A 257 -8.30 -9.25 16.60
CA GLY A 257 -7.60 -10.49 16.23
C GLY A 257 -7.25 -10.55 14.74
N ILE A 258 -8.21 -10.18 13.87
CA ILE A 258 -7.98 -10.09 12.42
C ILE A 258 -6.90 -9.03 12.11
N SER A 259 -6.89 -7.91 12.82
CA SER A 259 -5.86 -6.88 12.65
C SER A 259 -4.46 -7.37 13.08
N PHE A 260 -4.34 -8.17 14.14
CA PHE A 260 -3.06 -8.80 14.52
C PHE A 260 -2.58 -9.78 13.45
N LEU A 261 -3.49 -10.64 12.96
CA LEU A 261 -3.19 -11.57 11.89
C LEU A 261 -2.75 -10.83 10.61
N PHE A 262 -3.46 -9.77 10.25
CA PHE A 262 -3.10 -8.90 9.11
C PHE A 262 -1.68 -8.34 9.26
N MET A 263 -1.32 -7.78 10.42
CA MET A 263 0.02 -7.25 10.65
C MET A 263 1.12 -8.32 10.51
N LEU A 264 0.88 -9.52 11.04
CA LEU A 264 1.79 -10.66 10.87
C LEU A 264 1.96 -11.02 9.38
N LEU A 265 0.85 -11.14 8.66
CA LEU A 265 0.85 -11.52 7.25
C LEU A 265 1.49 -10.45 6.35
N VAL A 266 1.29 -9.15 6.66
CA VAL A 266 2.00 -8.05 5.97
C VAL A 266 3.51 -8.19 6.15
N GLY A 267 3.98 -8.44 7.38
CA GLY A 267 5.40 -8.71 7.60
C GLY A 267 5.90 -9.92 6.79
N MET A 268 5.10 -10.98 6.73
CA MET A 268 5.43 -12.21 5.99
C MET A 268 5.38 -12.03 4.46
N SER A 269 4.66 -11.04 3.94
CA SER A 269 4.60 -10.76 2.50
C SER A 269 5.86 -10.09 1.95
N MET A 270 6.77 -9.63 2.81
CA MET A 270 8.00 -8.97 2.39
C MET A 270 8.90 -9.93 1.60
N PRO A 271 9.48 -9.46 0.48
CA PRO A 271 10.40 -10.27 -0.32
C PRO A 271 11.69 -10.60 0.45
N LEU A 272 12.36 -11.67 0.02
CA LEU A 272 13.64 -12.07 0.57
C LEU A 272 14.71 -11.02 0.30
N VAL A 273 15.41 -10.62 1.34
CA VAL A 273 16.51 -9.65 1.28
C VAL A 273 17.86 -10.35 1.22
N THR A 274 17.94 -11.56 1.81
CA THR A 274 19.20 -12.30 1.96
C THR A 274 19.05 -13.74 1.46
N GLY A 275 20.15 -14.35 1.07
CA GLY A 275 20.24 -15.77 0.73
C GLY A 275 20.38 -16.08 -0.76
N ALA A 276 20.58 -17.36 -1.07
CA ALA A 276 20.81 -17.85 -2.44
C ALA A 276 19.61 -17.59 -3.38
N SER A 277 18.40 -17.55 -2.85
CA SER A 277 17.18 -17.26 -3.63
C SER A 277 17.07 -15.80 -4.04
N ALA A 278 17.50 -14.85 -3.18
CA ALA A 278 17.58 -13.43 -3.55
C ALA A 278 18.68 -13.20 -4.60
N ALA A 279 19.83 -13.85 -4.44
CA ALA A 279 20.92 -13.83 -5.41
C ALA A 279 20.51 -14.49 -6.74
N ALA A 280 19.77 -15.60 -6.71
CA ALA A 280 19.27 -16.27 -7.91
C ALA A 280 18.24 -15.43 -8.67
N ALA A 281 17.33 -14.76 -7.97
CA ALA A 281 16.38 -13.83 -8.57
C ALA A 281 17.09 -12.63 -9.23
N ALA A 282 18.14 -12.09 -8.59
CA ALA A 282 18.97 -11.03 -9.16
C ALA A 282 19.77 -11.50 -10.37
N ALA A 283 20.31 -12.73 -10.35
CA ALA A 283 21.08 -13.31 -11.45
C ALA A 283 20.22 -13.70 -12.67
N ALA A 284 18.95 -14.01 -12.48
CA ALA A 284 18.02 -14.34 -13.56
C ALA A 284 17.43 -13.09 -14.26
N ALA A 285 17.66 -11.91 -13.70
CA ALA A 285 17.13 -10.67 -14.25
C ALA A 285 17.98 -10.21 -15.46
N THR A 286 17.30 -9.88 -16.56
CA THR A 286 17.90 -9.46 -17.84
C THR A 286 17.83 -7.97 -18.09
N SER A 287 17.37 -7.21 -17.13
CA SER A 287 17.13 -5.76 -17.23
C SER A 287 18.43 -4.94 -17.08
N ILE A 288 18.39 -3.67 -17.54
CA ILE A 288 19.49 -2.70 -17.36
C ILE A 288 19.79 -2.50 -15.88
N THR A 289 18.76 -2.41 -15.04
CA THR A 289 18.91 -2.27 -13.59
C THR A 289 19.59 -3.50 -12.97
N ALA A 290 19.35 -4.69 -13.51
CA ALA A 290 19.96 -5.94 -13.04
C ALA A 290 21.43 -6.09 -13.45
N SER A 291 21.83 -5.53 -14.57
CA SER A 291 23.22 -5.58 -15.06
C SER A 291 24.17 -4.70 -14.26
N GLN A 292 23.64 -3.84 -13.36
CA GLN A 292 24.49 -2.95 -12.55
C GLN A 292 25.28 -3.74 -11.48
N PRO A 293 26.55 -3.38 -11.25
CA PRO A 293 27.38 -4.06 -10.26
C PRO A 293 26.83 -3.90 -8.86
N MET A 294 26.90 -4.97 -8.05
CA MET A 294 26.48 -4.94 -6.67
C MET A 294 27.37 -4.02 -5.84
N MET A 295 26.73 -3.18 -5.02
CA MET A 295 27.42 -2.22 -4.14
C MET A 295 27.83 -2.87 -2.82
N PRO A 296 28.92 -2.40 -2.18
CA PRO A 296 29.25 -2.76 -0.80
C PRO A 296 28.09 -2.42 0.15
N TRP A 297 27.86 -3.24 1.17
CA TRP A 297 26.74 -3.08 2.12
C TRP A 297 26.67 -1.69 2.77
N GLY A 298 27.82 -1.08 3.10
CA GLY A 298 27.83 0.27 3.69
C GLY A 298 27.25 1.34 2.75
N VAL A 299 27.62 1.28 1.47
CA VAL A 299 27.09 2.17 0.43
C VAL A 299 25.61 1.91 0.19
N LEU A 300 25.22 0.64 0.13
CA LEU A 300 23.82 0.23 -0.05
C LEU A 300 22.94 0.73 1.08
N ILE A 301 23.35 0.62 2.34
CA ILE A 301 22.64 1.15 3.50
C ILE A 301 22.50 2.69 3.40
N LEU A 302 23.54 3.39 2.98
CA LEU A 302 23.47 4.84 2.77
C LEU A 302 22.38 5.21 1.75
N HIS A 303 22.32 4.50 0.62
CA HIS A 303 21.27 4.69 -0.38
C HIS A 303 19.87 4.35 0.17
N VAL A 304 19.72 3.29 0.96
CA VAL A 304 18.46 2.93 1.62
C VAL A 304 17.97 4.07 2.53
N VAL A 305 18.85 4.67 3.34
CA VAL A 305 18.49 5.79 4.20
C VAL A 305 18.12 7.03 3.37
N ALA A 306 18.89 7.33 2.32
CA ALA A 306 18.61 8.46 1.43
C ALA A 306 17.27 8.30 0.71
N VAL A 307 16.99 7.12 0.13
CA VAL A 307 15.73 6.82 -0.57
C VAL A 307 14.55 6.83 0.41
N SER A 308 14.72 6.30 1.65
CA SER A 308 13.70 6.38 2.69
C SER A 308 13.40 7.84 3.06
N ALA A 309 14.43 8.69 3.23
CA ALA A 309 14.26 10.10 3.51
C ALA A 309 13.54 10.83 2.36
N LEU A 310 13.97 10.63 1.10
CA LEU A 310 13.33 11.20 -0.08
C LEU A 310 11.86 10.77 -0.22
N SER A 311 11.58 9.49 -0.01
CA SER A 311 10.23 8.93 -0.01
C SER A 311 9.33 9.65 1.01
N ASN A 312 9.81 9.89 2.22
CA ASN A 312 9.05 10.55 3.28
C ASN A 312 8.95 12.07 3.05
N ILE A 313 9.99 12.73 2.57
CA ILE A 313 9.95 14.14 2.17
C ILE A 313 8.89 14.35 1.08
N GLY A 314 8.82 13.48 0.08
CA GLY A 314 7.80 13.54 -0.96
C GLY A 314 6.37 13.50 -0.43
N LYS A 315 6.13 12.83 0.70
CA LYS A 315 4.80 12.74 1.35
C LYS A 315 4.46 13.97 2.20
N LEU A 316 5.30 14.99 2.28
CA LEU A 316 5.01 16.23 3.02
C LEU A 316 4.08 17.19 2.25
N VAL A 317 3.66 16.87 1.05
CA VAL A 317 2.77 17.70 0.21
C VAL A 317 1.57 18.26 0.98
N PRO A 318 0.81 17.50 1.80
CA PRO A 318 -0.36 18.01 2.48
C PRO A 318 -0.06 19.19 3.44
N VAL A 319 1.18 19.31 3.93
CA VAL A 319 1.59 20.43 4.81
C VAL A 319 1.37 21.78 4.14
N PHE A 320 1.51 21.87 2.82
CA PHE A 320 1.46 23.13 2.08
C PHE A 320 0.04 23.54 1.70
N PHE A 321 -0.93 22.63 1.72
CA PHE A 321 -2.27 22.87 1.18
C PHE A 321 -3.32 23.26 2.23
N TYR A 322 -3.47 22.55 3.33
CA TYR A 322 -4.52 22.83 4.32
C TYR A 322 -4.16 24.00 5.26
N ARG A 323 -3.97 25.21 4.69
CA ARG A 323 -3.49 26.38 5.43
C ARG A 323 -4.47 26.94 6.46
N ASP A 324 -5.74 26.56 6.38
CA ASP A 324 -6.80 26.83 7.36
C ASP A 324 -6.63 26.05 8.67
N ARG A 325 -5.66 25.12 8.73
CA ARG A 325 -5.38 24.26 9.87
C ARG A 325 -4.04 24.58 10.50
N LYS A 326 -3.92 24.29 11.81
CA LYS A 326 -2.65 24.44 12.54
C LYS A 326 -1.55 23.62 11.89
N LEU A 327 -0.33 24.11 11.94
CA LEU A 327 0.83 23.39 11.37
C LEU A 327 0.97 21.98 11.95
N SER A 328 0.67 21.79 13.26
CA SER A 328 0.69 20.48 13.92
C SER A 328 -0.30 19.48 13.29
N GLU A 329 -1.50 19.92 12.88
CA GLU A 329 -2.49 19.06 12.22
C GLU A 329 -2.03 18.68 10.80
N ARG A 330 -1.47 19.63 10.05
CA ARG A 330 -0.94 19.41 8.70
C ARG A 330 0.25 18.47 8.71
N LEU A 331 1.16 18.62 9.67
CA LEU A 331 2.29 17.71 9.87
C LEU A 331 1.79 16.31 10.29
N ALA A 332 0.82 16.22 11.20
CA ALA A 332 0.23 14.94 11.59
C ALA A 332 -0.40 14.22 10.38
N LEU A 333 -1.11 14.96 9.52
CA LEU A 333 -1.69 14.43 8.29
C LEU A 333 -0.61 13.88 7.37
N SER A 334 0.45 14.64 7.10
CA SER A 334 1.55 14.23 6.21
C SER A 334 2.34 13.06 6.75
N ILE A 335 2.68 13.06 8.06
CA ILE A 335 3.39 11.96 8.70
C ILE A 335 2.54 10.68 8.71
N GLY A 336 1.21 10.79 8.80
CA GLY A 336 0.31 9.66 8.64
C GLY A 336 0.47 8.98 7.27
N MET A 337 0.75 9.74 6.22
CA MET A 337 0.97 9.21 4.87
C MET A 337 2.36 8.58 4.67
N PHE A 338 3.27 8.58 5.67
CA PHE A 338 4.58 7.92 5.58
C PHE A 338 4.51 6.40 5.69
N THR A 339 3.39 5.85 6.16
CA THR A 339 3.25 4.40 6.35
C THR A 339 3.36 3.66 5.02
N ARG A 340 4.18 2.60 4.99
CA ARG A 340 4.36 1.72 3.84
C ARG A 340 4.02 0.30 4.25
N GLY A 341 3.67 -0.55 3.28
CA GLY A 341 3.33 -1.94 3.58
C GLY A 341 3.04 -2.77 2.34
N GLU A 342 1.92 -3.48 2.36
CA GLU A 342 1.50 -4.50 1.41
C GLU A 342 1.42 -4.00 -0.04
N VAL A 343 0.91 -2.79 -0.26
CA VAL A 343 0.77 -2.23 -1.62
C VAL A 343 2.14 -1.95 -2.24
N GLY A 344 3.09 -1.40 -1.46
CA GLY A 344 4.47 -1.18 -1.91
C GLY A 344 5.18 -2.50 -2.22
N ALA A 345 4.96 -3.55 -1.40
CA ALA A 345 5.48 -4.90 -1.67
C ALA A 345 4.89 -5.46 -2.98
N GLY A 346 3.60 -5.26 -3.22
CA GLY A 346 2.93 -5.65 -4.48
C GLY A 346 3.59 -5.03 -5.71
N VAL A 347 3.93 -3.74 -5.66
CA VAL A 347 4.67 -3.07 -6.75
C VAL A 347 6.03 -3.71 -7.00
N ILE A 348 6.77 -4.06 -5.94
CA ILE A 348 8.07 -4.76 -6.08
C ILE A 348 7.88 -6.14 -6.72
N PHE A 349 6.82 -6.88 -6.36
CA PHE A 349 6.50 -8.16 -7.01
C PHE A 349 6.19 -7.99 -8.50
N ILE A 350 5.47 -6.95 -8.88
CA ILE A 350 5.21 -6.62 -10.29
C ILE A 350 6.55 -6.33 -10.99
N ALA A 351 7.43 -5.55 -10.40
CA ALA A 351 8.75 -5.25 -10.95
C ALA A 351 9.59 -6.52 -11.15
N LEU A 352 9.57 -7.45 -10.19
CA LEU A 352 10.21 -8.78 -10.31
C LEU A 352 9.62 -9.59 -11.47
N GLY A 353 8.31 -9.51 -11.69
CA GLY A 353 7.63 -10.15 -12.84
C GLY A 353 8.12 -9.63 -14.21
N TYR A 354 8.61 -8.40 -14.27
CA TYR A 354 9.28 -7.82 -15.44
C TYR A 354 10.80 -8.07 -15.46
N SER A 355 11.30 -9.00 -14.66
CA SER A 355 12.72 -9.34 -14.55
C SER A 355 13.62 -8.16 -14.16
N LEU A 356 13.08 -7.17 -13.43
CA LEU A 356 13.88 -6.09 -12.86
C LEU A 356 14.69 -6.60 -11.67
N GLY A 357 15.93 -6.12 -11.52
CA GLY A 357 16.85 -6.63 -10.49
C GLY A 357 17.90 -5.60 -10.08
N GLY A 358 19.04 -6.10 -9.61
CA GLY A 358 20.22 -5.30 -9.27
C GLY A 358 20.11 -4.47 -7.99
N PRO A 359 21.05 -3.53 -7.79
CA PRO A 359 21.13 -2.73 -6.56
C PRO A 359 19.86 -1.91 -6.30
N ALA A 360 19.24 -1.34 -7.34
CA ALA A 360 18.03 -0.52 -7.21
C ALA A 360 16.84 -1.32 -6.63
N LEU A 361 16.66 -2.58 -7.02
CA LEU A 361 15.65 -3.47 -6.44
C LEU A 361 15.93 -3.72 -4.96
N ILE A 362 17.17 -4.05 -4.59
CA ILE A 362 17.55 -4.32 -3.20
C ILE A 362 17.35 -3.08 -2.33
N ILE A 363 17.75 -1.91 -2.82
CA ILE A 363 17.50 -0.64 -2.14
C ILE A 363 15.99 -0.40 -1.95
N SER A 364 15.16 -0.68 -2.96
CA SER A 364 13.70 -0.56 -2.87
C SER A 364 13.12 -1.45 -1.78
N VAL A 365 13.51 -2.73 -1.75
CA VAL A 365 13.06 -3.71 -0.74
C VAL A 365 13.50 -3.29 0.66
N LEU A 366 14.76 -2.95 0.85
CA LEU A 366 15.30 -2.54 2.14
C LEU A 366 14.69 -1.22 2.61
N THR A 367 14.42 -0.28 1.70
CA THR A 367 13.72 0.97 2.01
C THR A 367 12.29 0.70 2.49
N LEU A 368 11.58 -0.22 1.84
CA LEU A 368 10.24 -0.63 2.26
C LEU A 368 10.27 -1.24 3.66
N VAL A 369 11.20 -2.15 3.92
CA VAL A 369 11.42 -2.76 5.25
C VAL A 369 11.73 -1.70 6.30
N LEU A 370 12.64 -0.76 6.00
CA LEU A 370 12.98 0.32 6.92
C LEU A 370 11.76 1.19 7.26
N ASN A 371 10.97 1.61 6.26
CA ASN A 371 9.76 2.40 6.50
C ASN A 371 8.70 1.59 7.27
N LEU A 372 8.60 0.28 7.05
CA LEU A 372 7.72 -0.60 7.81
C LEU A 372 8.10 -0.61 9.30
N ILE A 373 9.39 -0.73 9.62
CA ILE A 373 9.91 -0.65 10.99
C ILE A 373 9.61 0.72 11.60
N LEU A 374 9.81 1.81 10.84
CA LEU A 374 9.58 3.18 11.31
C LEU A 374 8.10 3.53 11.48
N THR A 375 7.18 2.76 10.89
CA THR A 375 5.74 3.04 10.91
C THR A 375 5.18 3.21 12.33
N GLY A 376 5.63 2.40 13.29
CA GLY A 376 5.24 2.57 14.69
C GLY A 376 5.61 3.94 15.26
N GLY A 377 6.80 4.44 14.92
CA GLY A 377 7.27 5.78 15.29
C GLY A 377 6.43 6.89 14.63
N PHE A 378 6.11 6.76 13.35
CA PHE A 378 5.27 7.71 12.62
C PHE A 378 3.88 7.83 13.25
N VAL A 379 3.25 6.73 13.58
CA VAL A 379 1.93 6.71 14.22
C VAL A 379 1.96 7.36 15.63
N VAL A 380 3.04 7.16 16.39
CA VAL A 380 3.24 7.85 17.68
C VAL A 380 3.39 9.36 17.47
N TRP A 381 4.12 9.79 16.45
CA TRP A 381 4.25 11.21 16.10
C TRP A 381 2.92 11.82 15.69
N VAL A 382 2.15 11.15 14.87
CA VAL A 382 0.78 11.59 14.50
C VAL A 382 -0.05 11.82 15.76
N LYS A 383 -0.01 10.89 16.73
CA LYS A 383 -0.73 11.06 18.00
C LYS A 383 -0.24 12.30 18.78
N LYS A 384 1.07 12.47 18.93
CA LYS A 384 1.63 13.61 19.68
C LYS A 384 1.22 14.95 19.05
N LEU A 385 1.30 15.05 17.73
CA LEU A 385 0.92 16.26 16.99
C LEU A 385 -0.58 16.52 17.04
N ALA A 386 -1.40 15.48 16.93
CA ALA A 386 -2.86 15.59 17.06
C ALA A 386 -3.29 16.06 18.46
N LEU A 387 -2.65 15.59 19.51
CA LEU A 387 -2.92 16.05 20.89
C LEU A 387 -2.47 17.51 21.10
N LYS A 388 -1.34 17.92 20.52
CA LYS A 388 -0.86 19.30 20.58
C LYS A 388 -1.83 20.27 19.90
N SER A 389 -2.56 19.86 18.87
CA SER A 389 -3.56 20.70 18.21
C SER A 389 -4.79 20.96 19.05
N CYS A 390 -5.11 20.07 19.99
CA CYS A 390 -6.27 20.16 20.91
C CYS A 390 -6.00 21.09 22.10
N THR A 391 -4.74 21.43 22.41
CA THR A 391 -4.42 22.42 23.44
C THR A 391 -4.61 23.84 22.87
N PRO A 392 -5.40 24.73 23.54
CA PRO A 392 -5.43 26.13 23.16
C PRO A 392 -4.01 26.68 23.26
N GLU A 393 -3.58 27.47 22.29
CA GLU A 393 -2.37 28.28 22.43
C GLU A 393 -2.63 29.26 23.58
N ALA A 394 -1.84 29.17 24.65
CA ALA A 394 -1.88 30.07 25.80
C ALA A 394 -1.35 31.44 25.40
#